data_988a7a9ddabf3c0284058d8998d1f82f
#
_entry.id   988a7a9ddabf3c0284058d8998d1f82f
#
_cell.length_a   1.000
_cell.length_b   1.000
_cell.length_c   1.000
_cell.angle_alpha   90.00
_cell.angle_beta   90.00
_cell.angle_gamma   90.00
#
_symmetry.space_group_name_H-M   'P 1'
#
loop_
_entity.id
_entity.type
_entity.pdbx_description
1 polymer ?
#
loop_
_entity_poly.entity_id
_entity_poly.type
_entity_poly.pdbx_seq_one_letter_code
_entity_poly.pdbx_strand_id
1 'polypeptide(L)'
;MKTITRFRAQQMLEALAGMALGHLENDILEVVLDNFDALKNEVEKVEKMKSELAKRLYQDVKEERLRAFFDAVQKNDTELLEEEYADILPLRAKEIEVIVSLFNKNVEMSIQEIDGKAFRKAVMKAQPETKAVTFEMLAPMFIAEKQAEDFSELDDLLK
;
A
#
# COMPACT_ATOMS: atom_id res chain seq x y z
N MET A 1 -11.57 12.68 -6.10
CA MET A 1 -11.44 11.67 -5.02
C MET A 1 -11.43 10.27 -5.61
N LYS A 2 -10.52 9.44 -5.19
CA LYS A 2 -10.45 8.03 -5.53
C LYS A 2 -10.69 7.18 -4.30
N THR A 3 -11.45 6.10 -4.45
CA THR A 3 -11.63 5.11 -3.40
C THR A 3 -10.61 3.99 -3.60
N ILE A 4 -9.68 3.86 -2.66
CA ILE A 4 -8.58 2.89 -2.72
C ILE A 4 -8.48 2.17 -1.37
N THR A 5 -8.02 0.92 -1.37
CA THR A 5 -7.68 0.25 -0.11
C THR A 5 -6.42 0.88 0.48
N ARG A 6 -6.29 0.88 1.78
CA ARG A 6 -5.05 1.34 2.43
C ARG A 6 -3.84 0.51 2.03
N PHE A 7 -4.04 -0.77 1.80
CA PHE A 7 -3.00 -1.65 1.27
C PHE A 7 -2.50 -1.14 -0.10
N ARG A 8 -3.42 -0.80 -0.99
CA ARG A 8 -3.07 -0.24 -2.31
C ARG A 8 -2.36 1.10 -2.18
N ALA A 9 -2.82 1.95 -1.27
CA ALA A 9 -2.17 3.24 -1.00
C ALA A 9 -0.71 3.07 -0.58
N GLN A 10 -0.43 2.10 0.28
CA GLN A 10 0.94 1.80 0.69
C GLN A 10 1.79 1.28 -0.46
N GLN A 11 1.26 0.39 -1.30
CA GLN A 11 1.96 -0.09 -2.50
C GLN A 11 2.30 1.05 -3.45
N MET A 12 1.35 1.98 -3.67
CA MET A 12 1.57 3.15 -4.51
C MET A 12 2.67 4.05 -3.96
N LEU A 13 2.65 4.31 -2.65
CA LEU A 13 3.67 5.12 -1.99
C LEU A 13 5.06 4.50 -2.15
N GLU A 14 5.20 3.21 -1.91
CA GLU A 14 6.46 2.48 -2.07
C GLU A 14 6.96 2.52 -3.51
N ALA A 15 6.07 2.33 -4.47
CA ALA A 15 6.40 2.40 -5.90
C ALA A 15 6.92 3.78 -6.29
N LEU A 16 6.24 4.85 -5.87
CA LEU A 16 6.65 6.22 -6.15
C LEU A 16 7.98 6.58 -5.47
N ALA A 17 8.19 6.14 -4.24
CA ALA A 17 9.41 6.41 -3.50
C ALA A 17 10.66 5.83 -4.18
N GLY A 18 10.51 4.74 -4.93
CA GLY A 18 11.60 4.10 -5.67
C GLY A 18 11.80 4.59 -7.10
N MET A 19 10.98 5.51 -7.58
CA MET A 19 11.04 5.98 -8.97
C MET A 19 11.84 7.26 -9.15
N ALA A 20 12.54 7.35 -10.28
CA ALA A 20 13.20 8.57 -10.70
C ALA A 20 12.21 9.48 -11.43
N LEU A 21 11.88 10.61 -10.81
CA LEU A 21 10.86 11.55 -11.28
C LEU A 21 11.45 12.79 -12.00
N GLY A 22 12.79 12.86 -12.13
CA GLY A 22 13.49 14.03 -12.64
C GLY A 22 13.23 14.39 -14.11
N HIS A 23 12.71 13.46 -14.90
CA HIS A 23 12.38 13.67 -16.32
C HIS A 23 10.92 13.99 -16.58
N LEU A 24 10.11 14.06 -15.54
CA LEU A 24 8.70 14.45 -15.66
C LEU A 24 8.60 15.96 -15.99
N GLU A 25 7.64 16.30 -16.84
CA GLU A 25 7.24 17.69 -17.04
C GLU A 25 6.70 18.28 -15.74
N ASN A 26 6.91 19.58 -15.51
CA ASN A 26 6.60 20.22 -14.23
C ASN A 26 5.13 20.07 -13.80
N ASP A 27 4.20 20.19 -14.73
CA ASP A 27 2.77 20.05 -14.43
C ASP A 27 2.41 18.63 -13.99
N ILE A 28 2.99 17.61 -14.60
CA ILE A 28 2.82 16.21 -14.21
C ILE A 28 3.52 15.95 -12.87
N LEU A 29 4.73 16.46 -12.70
CA LEU A 29 5.50 16.31 -11.46
C LEU A 29 4.75 16.88 -10.27
N GLU A 30 4.14 18.06 -10.37
CA GLU A 30 3.36 18.67 -9.30
C GLU A 30 2.19 17.76 -8.87
N VAL A 31 1.47 17.19 -9.83
CA VAL A 31 0.37 16.25 -9.53
C VAL A 31 0.89 14.99 -8.85
N VAL A 32 2.00 14.43 -9.34
CA VAL A 32 2.60 13.23 -8.72
C VAL A 32 3.04 13.52 -7.29
N LEU A 33 3.63 14.67 -7.03
CA LEU A 33 4.05 15.06 -5.68
C LEU A 33 2.84 15.27 -4.75
N ASP A 34 1.76 15.88 -5.25
CA ASP A 34 0.53 16.02 -4.48
C ASP A 34 -0.08 14.66 -4.16
N ASN A 35 -0.09 13.75 -5.12
CA ASN A 35 -0.53 12.37 -4.90
C ASN A 35 0.35 11.65 -3.87
N PHE A 36 1.66 11.84 -3.97
CA PHE A 36 2.61 11.28 -2.99
C PHE A 36 2.31 11.76 -1.58
N ASP A 37 2.05 13.05 -1.40
CA ASP A 37 1.73 13.62 -0.09
C ASP A 37 0.40 13.05 0.46
N ALA A 38 -0.62 12.91 -0.38
CA ALA A 38 -1.89 12.30 0.03
C ALA A 38 -1.70 10.84 0.47
N LEU A 39 -0.92 10.07 -0.28
CA LEU A 39 -0.60 8.68 0.06
C LEU A 39 0.19 8.59 1.37
N LYS A 40 1.21 9.45 1.52
CA LYS A 40 2.04 9.51 2.72
C LYS A 40 1.22 9.84 3.97
N ASN A 41 0.31 10.81 3.88
CA ASN A 41 -0.56 11.19 4.99
C ASN A 41 -1.43 10.02 5.43
N GLU A 42 -1.99 9.25 4.50
CA GLU A 42 -2.80 8.08 4.83
C GLU A 42 -1.98 6.95 5.47
N VAL A 43 -0.77 6.70 4.96
CA VAL A 43 0.14 5.69 5.54
C VAL A 43 0.57 6.10 6.95
N GLU A 44 0.91 7.36 7.18
CA GLU A 44 1.26 7.87 8.52
C GLU A 44 0.10 7.74 9.51
N LYS A 45 -1.13 7.98 9.04
CA LYS A 45 -2.34 7.79 9.84
C LYS A 45 -2.50 6.34 10.28
N VAL A 46 -2.25 5.38 9.38
CA VAL A 46 -2.29 3.95 9.72
C VAL A 46 -1.21 3.61 10.74
N GLU A 47 0.01 4.12 10.59
CA GLU A 47 1.10 3.88 11.55
C GLU A 47 0.74 4.37 12.95
N LYS A 48 0.08 5.53 13.06
CA LYS A 48 -0.41 6.05 14.34
C LYS A 48 -1.50 5.14 14.93
N MET A 49 -2.41 4.65 14.10
CA MET A 49 -3.45 3.71 14.55
C MET A 49 -2.86 2.39 15.03
N LYS A 50 -1.84 1.87 14.34
CA LYS A 50 -1.12 0.65 14.77
C LYS A 50 -0.43 0.84 16.11
N SER A 51 0.21 1.99 16.33
CA SER A 51 0.84 2.32 17.62
C SER A 51 -0.17 2.40 18.75
N GLU A 52 -1.30 3.03 18.52
CA GLU A 52 -2.38 3.14 19.51
C GLU A 52 -3.01 1.78 19.81
N LEU A 53 -3.20 0.96 18.79
CA LEU A 53 -3.68 -0.41 18.93
C LEU A 53 -2.77 -1.24 19.83
N ALA A 54 -1.45 -1.18 19.59
CA ALA A 54 -0.47 -1.89 20.40
C ALA A 54 -0.52 -1.44 21.87
N LYS A 55 -0.61 -0.14 22.12
CA LYS A 55 -0.75 0.40 23.47
C LYS A 55 -1.97 -0.15 24.19
N ARG A 56 -3.11 -0.21 23.51
CA ARG A 56 -4.37 -0.71 24.09
C ARG A 56 -4.34 -2.19 24.38
N LEU A 57 -3.83 -2.98 23.41
CA LEU A 57 -3.79 -4.43 23.54
C LEU A 57 -2.80 -4.91 24.60
N TYR A 58 -1.64 -4.28 24.68
CA TYR A 58 -0.54 -4.72 25.55
C TYR A 58 -0.39 -3.91 26.83
N GLN A 59 -1.39 -3.09 27.18
CA GLN A 59 -1.33 -2.17 28.32
C GLN A 59 -1.03 -2.87 29.67
N ASP A 60 -1.47 -4.11 29.84
CA ASP A 60 -1.28 -4.88 31.08
C ASP A 60 -0.07 -5.80 31.01
N VAL A 61 0.69 -5.77 29.91
CA VAL A 61 1.90 -6.57 29.76
C VAL A 61 3.12 -5.73 30.11
N LYS A 62 4.00 -6.25 30.98
CA LYS A 62 5.24 -5.55 31.35
C LYS A 62 6.13 -5.40 30.11
N GLU A 63 6.76 -4.24 29.98
CA GLU A 63 7.60 -3.89 28.84
C GLU A 63 8.70 -4.91 28.55
N GLU A 64 9.40 -5.37 29.59
CA GLU A 64 10.46 -6.37 29.46
C GLU A 64 9.94 -7.69 28.91
N ARG A 65 8.76 -8.09 29.39
CA ARG A 65 8.12 -9.33 28.96
C ARG A 65 7.63 -9.23 27.51
N LEU A 66 7.13 -8.06 27.12
CA LEU A 66 6.70 -7.79 25.75
C LEU A 66 7.87 -7.82 24.78
N ARG A 67 9.02 -7.25 25.14
CA ARG A 67 10.24 -7.32 24.33
C ARG A 67 10.71 -8.75 24.14
N ALA A 68 10.70 -9.53 25.20
CA ALA A 68 11.09 -10.94 25.14
C ALA A 68 10.14 -11.76 24.27
N PHE A 69 8.84 -11.45 24.33
CA PHE A 69 7.84 -12.05 23.46
C PHE A 69 8.12 -11.75 21.98
N PHE A 70 8.33 -10.51 21.61
CA PHE A 70 8.62 -10.15 20.22
C PHE A 70 9.95 -10.68 19.72
N ASP A 71 10.94 -10.80 20.59
CA ASP A 71 12.21 -11.47 20.26
C ASP A 71 11.98 -12.94 19.92
N ALA A 72 11.16 -13.64 20.71
CA ALA A 72 10.77 -15.03 20.44
C ALA A 72 9.97 -15.18 19.13
N VAL A 73 9.09 -14.22 18.83
CA VAL A 73 8.37 -14.18 17.55
C VAL A 73 9.34 -14.05 16.38
N GLN A 74 10.32 -13.16 16.50
CA GLN A 74 11.32 -12.92 15.46
C GLN A 74 12.19 -14.16 15.19
N LYS A 75 12.47 -14.93 16.23
CA LYS A 75 13.26 -16.18 16.16
C LYS A 75 12.41 -17.40 15.77
N ASN A 76 11.10 -17.24 15.58
CA ASN A 76 10.17 -18.33 15.31
C ASN A 76 10.22 -19.46 16.35
N ASP A 77 10.46 -19.11 17.62
CA ASP A 77 10.54 -20.08 18.71
C ASP A 77 9.13 -20.45 19.20
N THR A 78 8.47 -21.30 18.44
CA THR A 78 7.08 -21.70 18.65
C THR A 78 6.86 -22.34 20.03
N GLU A 79 7.79 -23.19 20.45
CA GLU A 79 7.72 -23.89 21.74
C GLU A 79 7.75 -22.88 22.90
N LEU A 80 8.69 -21.94 22.88
CA LEU A 80 8.81 -20.90 23.89
C LEU A 80 7.56 -20.01 23.93
N LEU A 81 7.03 -19.65 22.75
CA LEU A 81 5.81 -18.84 22.65
C LEU A 81 4.61 -19.53 23.29
N GLU A 82 4.43 -20.83 23.06
CA GLU A 82 3.32 -21.60 23.61
C GLU A 82 3.45 -21.84 25.12
N GLU A 83 4.67 -22.05 25.61
CA GLU A 83 4.93 -22.34 27.02
C GLU A 83 4.94 -21.09 27.91
N GLU A 84 5.66 -20.04 27.47
CA GLU A 84 5.93 -18.87 28.31
C GLU A 84 5.00 -17.68 28.02
N TYR A 85 4.45 -17.58 26.81
CA TYR A 85 3.70 -16.41 26.34
C TYR A 85 2.29 -16.74 25.87
N ALA A 86 1.71 -17.83 26.35
CA ALA A 86 0.36 -18.25 25.98
C ALA A 86 -0.71 -17.19 26.24
N ASP A 87 -0.52 -16.31 27.20
CA ASP A 87 -1.39 -15.20 27.53
C ASP A 87 -1.27 -14.01 26.56
N ILE A 88 -0.12 -13.86 25.90
CA ILE A 88 0.14 -12.76 24.94
C ILE A 88 -0.25 -13.17 23.52
N LEU A 89 -0.17 -14.46 23.18
CA LEU A 89 -0.51 -14.93 21.83
C LEU A 89 -1.90 -14.49 21.35
N PRO A 90 -3.00 -14.56 22.15
CA PRO A 90 -4.29 -14.06 21.72
C PRO A 90 -4.30 -12.55 21.44
N LEU A 91 -3.53 -11.76 22.19
CA LEU A 91 -3.41 -10.33 21.97
C LEU A 91 -2.71 -10.06 20.63
N ARG A 92 -1.67 -10.80 20.33
CA ARG A 92 -0.97 -10.71 19.06
C ARG A 92 -1.86 -11.11 17.88
N ALA A 93 -2.63 -12.17 18.03
CA ALA A 93 -3.60 -12.61 17.02
C ALA A 93 -4.64 -11.52 16.75
N LYS A 94 -5.13 -10.87 17.79
CA LYS A 94 -6.07 -9.75 17.67
C LYS A 94 -5.44 -8.54 17.00
N GLU A 95 -4.20 -8.22 17.33
CA GLU A 95 -3.44 -7.14 16.70
C GLU A 95 -3.34 -7.37 15.18
N ILE A 96 -2.93 -8.56 14.76
CA ILE A 96 -2.80 -8.93 13.34
C ILE A 96 -4.17 -8.82 12.64
N GLU A 97 -5.22 -9.35 13.24
CA GLU A 97 -6.59 -9.28 12.69
C GLU A 97 -7.03 -7.84 12.43
N VAL A 98 -6.82 -6.95 13.40
CA VAL A 98 -7.19 -5.54 13.29
C VAL A 98 -6.34 -4.84 12.23
N ILE A 99 -5.03 -5.09 12.20
CA ILE A 99 -4.14 -4.51 11.19
C ILE A 99 -4.57 -4.92 9.77
N VAL A 100 -4.87 -6.20 9.55
CA VAL A 100 -5.37 -6.69 8.27
C VAL A 100 -6.67 -5.98 7.89
N SER A 101 -7.59 -5.81 8.83
CA SER A 101 -8.85 -5.09 8.59
C SER A 101 -8.61 -3.62 8.23
N LEU A 102 -7.65 -2.96 8.89
CA LEU A 102 -7.28 -1.58 8.57
C LEU A 102 -6.76 -1.45 7.13
N PHE A 103 -5.88 -2.36 6.71
CA PHE A 103 -5.30 -2.34 5.36
C PHE A 103 -6.31 -2.69 4.26
N ASN A 104 -7.28 -3.53 4.55
CA ASN A 104 -8.31 -3.93 3.59
C ASN A 104 -9.44 -2.90 3.47
N LYS A 105 -9.46 -1.89 4.33
CA LYS A 105 -10.51 -0.87 4.30
C LYS A 105 -10.30 0.07 3.11
N ASN A 106 -11.38 0.32 2.37
CA ASN A 106 -11.43 1.35 1.35
C ASN A 106 -11.50 2.74 1.99
N VAL A 107 -10.69 3.65 1.50
CA VAL A 107 -10.68 5.05 1.93
C VAL A 107 -10.75 5.96 0.70
N GLU A 108 -11.38 7.12 0.86
CA GLU A 108 -11.39 8.14 -0.17
C GLU A 108 -10.13 9.00 -0.03
N MET A 109 -9.41 9.16 -1.13
CA MET A 109 -8.18 9.93 -1.18
C MET A 109 -8.20 10.92 -2.34
N SER A 110 -7.57 12.06 -2.11
CA SER A 110 -7.42 13.11 -3.12
C SER A 110 -6.30 12.75 -4.09
N ILE A 111 -6.57 11.79 -4.97
CA ILE A 111 -5.64 11.35 -6.02
C ILE A 111 -6.10 11.92 -7.34
N GLN A 112 -5.22 12.66 -8.01
CA GLN A 112 -5.44 13.25 -9.32
C GLN A 112 -4.88 12.33 -10.40
N GLU A 113 -5.60 12.21 -11.51
CA GLU A 113 -5.20 11.36 -12.62
C GLU A 113 -4.21 12.07 -13.55
N ILE A 114 -3.25 11.30 -14.06
CA ILE A 114 -2.25 11.75 -15.04
C ILE A 114 -2.20 10.80 -16.23
N ASP A 115 -1.59 11.26 -17.32
CA ASP A 115 -1.31 10.42 -18.49
C ASP A 115 -0.25 9.37 -18.14
N GLY A 116 -0.68 8.11 -18.08
CA GLY A 116 0.18 6.98 -17.72
C GLY A 116 1.29 6.71 -18.72
N LYS A 117 1.07 6.97 -20.01
CA LYS A 117 2.09 6.78 -21.06
C LYS A 117 3.22 7.79 -20.92
N ALA A 118 2.88 9.06 -20.72
CA ALA A 118 3.84 10.13 -20.51
C ALA A 118 4.65 9.88 -19.24
N PHE A 119 4.00 9.44 -18.17
CA PHE A 119 4.64 9.10 -16.90
C PHE A 119 5.66 7.96 -17.08
N ARG A 120 5.24 6.83 -17.66
CA ARG A 120 6.12 5.67 -17.88
C ARG A 120 7.32 6.01 -18.75
N LYS A 121 7.09 6.76 -19.83
CA LYS A 121 8.16 7.16 -20.73
C LYS A 121 9.22 8.00 -20.02
N ALA A 122 8.80 8.94 -19.18
CA ALA A 122 9.71 9.80 -18.41
C ALA A 122 10.50 9.01 -17.36
N VAL A 123 9.84 8.12 -16.61
CA VAL A 123 10.51 7.26 -15.61
C VAL A 123 11.52 6.34 -16.27
N MET A 124 11.15 5.71 -17.38
CA MET A 124 12.03 4.75 -18.08
C MET A 124 13.24 5.39 -18.76
N LYS A 125 13.24 6.70 -19.00
CA LYS A 125 14.45 7.41 -19.44
C LYS A 125 15.58 7.32 -18.42
N ALA A 126 15.24 7.40 -17.13
CA ALA A 126 16.21 7.35 -16.04
C ALA A 126 16.40 5.94 -15.50
N GLN A 127 15.34 5.12 -15.55
CA GLN A 127 15.30 3.76 -15.00
C GLN A 127 14.70 2.77 -16.01
N PRO A 128 15.44 2.42 -17.09
CA PRO A 128 14.91 1.54 -18.13
C PRO A 128 14.56 0.13 -17.65
N GLU A 129 15.12 -0.30 -16.52
CA GLU A 129 14.87 -1.60 -15.89
C GLU A 129 13.59 -1.66 -15.06
N THR A 130 12.83 -0.57 -14.96
CA THR A 130 11.59 -0.52 -14.18
C THR A 130 10.57 -1.54 -14.72
N LYS A 131 10.10 -2.41 -13.84
CA LYS A 131 9.18 -3.50 -14.20
C LYS A 131 7.77 -2.99 -14.45
N ALA A 132 7.06 -3.63 -15.39
CA ALA A 132 5.66 -3.32 -15.69
C ALA A 132 4.76 -3.40 -14.45
N VAL A 133 4.99 -4.37 -13.57
CA VAL A 133 4.20 -4.54 -12.33
C VAL A 133 4.28 -3.32 -11.42
N THR A 134 5.43 -2.61 -11.41
CA THR A 134 5.60 -1.40 -10.60
C THR A 134 4.69 -0.28 -11.10
N PHE A 135 4.55 -0.13 -12.42
CA PHE A 135 3.60 0.83 -13.00
C PHE A 135 2.14 0.43 -12.76
N GLU A 136 1.84 -0.86 -12.79
CA GLU A 136 0.49 -1.38 -12.51
C GLU A 136 0.04 -1.05 -11.07
N MET A 137 0.96 -1.01 -10.12
CA MET A 137 0.67 -0.59 -8.75
C MET A 137 0.14 0.83 -8.68
N LEU A 138 0.50 1.68 -9.65
CA LEU A 138 0.11 3.08 -9.73
C LEU A 138 -1.16 3.30 -10.58
N ALA A 139 -1.80 2.25 -11.05
CA ALA A 139 -2.97 2.35 -11.93
C ALA A 139 -4.06 3.32 -11.44
N PRO A 140 -4.37 3.44 -10.13
CA PRO A 140 -5.36 4.41 -9.66
C PRO A 140 -5.06 5.86 -9.99
N MET A 141 -3.79 6.23 -10.23
CA MET A 141 -3.45 7.61 -10.60
C MET A 141 -3.30 7.81 -12.12
N PHE A 142 -3.57 6.80 -12.92
CA PHE A 142 -3.52 6.92 -14.37
C PHE A 142 -4.91 7.10 -14.96
N ILE A 143 -5.02 7.96 -15.97
CA ILE A 143 -6.24 8.13 -16.76
C ILE A 143 -6.54 6.79 -17.43
N ALA A 144 -7.75 6.27 -17.19
CA ALA A 144 -8.20 5.03 -17.83
C ALA A 144 -8.31 5.26 -19.35
N GLU A 145 -7.59 4.46 -20.13
CA GLU A 145 -7.79 4.42 -21.58
C GLU A 145 -9.13 3.73 -21.84
N LYS A 146 -10.11 4.52 -22.29
CA LYS A 146 -11.34 3.98 -22.84
C LYS A 146 -11.02 3.47 -24.24
N GLN A 147 -10.63 2.21 -24.33
CA GLN A 147 -10.73 1.53 -25.61
C GLN A 147 -12.22 1.31 -25.90
N ALA A 148 -12.70 1.87 -27.01
CA ALA A 148 -14.00 1.50 -27.51
C ALA A 148 -13.96 -0.02 -27.76
N GLU A 149 -14.75 -0.77 -27.02
CA GLU A 149 -14.88 -2.21 -27.21
C GLU A 149 -15.43 -2.44 -28.63
N ASP A 150 -14.68 -3.14 -29.45
CA ASP A 150 -15.07 -3.47 -30.81
C ASP A 150 -15.49 -4.94 -30.87
N PHE A 151 -16.78 -5.15 -30.99
CA PHE A 151 -17.39 -6.48 -31.10
C PHE A 151 -17.81 -6.83 -32.55
N SER A 152 -17.29 -6.11 -33.54
CA SER A 152 -17.65 -6.34 -34.95
C SER A 152 -17.39 -7.78 -35.42
N GLU A 153 -16.32 -8.40 -34.97
CA GLU A 153 -16.02 -9.79 -35.27
C GLU A 153 -17.12 -10.73 -34.76
N LEU A 154 -17.62 -10.48 -33.55
CA LEU A 154 -18.69 -11.28 -32.97
C LEU A 154 -20.00 -11.09 -33.76
N ASP A 155 -20.28 -9.87 -34.16
CA ASP A 155 -21.45 -9.55 -34.99
C ASP A 155 -21.42 -10.34 -36.34
N ASP A 156 -20.24 -10.42 -36.95
CA ASP A 156 -20.04 -11.16 -38.21
C ASP A 156 -20.26 -12.64 -38.02
N LEU A 157 -19.85 -13.23 -36.91
CA LEU A 157 -20.02 -14.63 -36.58
C LEU A 157 -21.49 -15.00 -36.29
N LEU A 158 -22.30 -14.05 -35.86
CA LEU A 158 -23.71 -14.27 -35.47
C LEU A 158 -24.69 -14.04 -36.61
N LYS A 159 -24.24 -13.62 -37.78
CA LYS A 159 -25.09 -13.45 -38.97
C LYS A 159 -25.62 -14.75 -39.51
#